data_33bbc523c8934a3fe7a3437ebce686fc
#
_entry.id   33bbc523c8934a3fe7a3437ebce686fc
#
_cell.length_a   1.000
_cell.length_b   1.000
_cell.length_c   1.000
_cell.angle_alpha   90.00
_cell.angle_beta   90.00
_cell.angle_gamma   90.00
#
_symmetry.space_group_name_H-M   'P 1'
#
loop_
_entity.id
_entity.type
_entity.pdbx_description
1 polymer ?
#
loop_
_entity_poly.entity_id
_entity_poly.type
_entity_poly.pdbx_seq_one_letter_code
_entity_poly.pdbx_strand_id
1 'polypeptide(L)'
;MSVQIKICGLSTPETVDAAIEAGATHIGLVHYEPSPRHVALDQARELRDRVRGKAKAVLLLVNADPELTGRALNAIXPDIIXFHGSETPXWIGGIRRSLSYXVWKAVGLKDAGTLTRSEKXIGMVDRLLFDAPAKKLPGGNGTAFDWSLLAGHDHKIDWALAGGLTADXVAEAIRATXAPLVDTSSGVESAPGVKDPQRIADFCRAVRSA
;
A
#
# COMPACT_ATOMS: atom_id res chain seq x y z
N MET A 1 -17.63 -9.80 2.11
CA MET A 1 -16.23 -10.22 1.86
C MET A 1 -15.33 -9.64 2.93
N SER A 2 -14.30 -10.39 3.33
CA SER A 2 -13.39 -9.91 4.34
C SER A 2 -12.46 -8.82 3.77
N VAL A 3 -12.03 -7.92 4.65
CA VAL A 3 -11.14 -6.83 4.27
C VAL A 3 -9.74 -7.41 4.02
N GLN A 4 -9.14 -7.02 2.90
CA GLN A 4 -7.78 -7.43 2.57
C GLN A 4 -6.77 -6.58 3.33
N ILE A 5 -5.59 -7.13 3.58
CA ILE A 5 -4.56 -6.49 4.40
C ILE A 5 -3.24 -6.44 3.64
N LYS A 6 -2.68 -5.26 3.52
CA LYS A 6 -1.34 -5.09 2.96
C LYS A 6 -0.39 -4.58 4.05
N ILE A 7 0.73 -5.28 4.22
CA ILE A 7 1.82 -4.82 5.08
C ILE A 7 2.94 -4.39 4.13
N CYS A 8 3.28 -3.13 4.19
CA CYS A 8 4.22 -2.54 3.22
C CYS A 8 5.57 -2.25 3.86
N GLY A 9 6.63 -2.37 3.08
CA GLY A 9 7.96 -2.02 3.53
C GLY A 9 8.64 -3.12 4.33
N LEU A 10 8.30 -4.37 4.03
CA LEU A 10 8.97 -5.52 4.65
C LEU A 10 10.33 -5.72 4.02
N SER A 11 11.32 -6.06 4.83
CA SER A 11 12.70 -6.17 4.34
C SER A 11 13.45 -7.40 4.88
N THR A 12 12.80 -8.22 5.70
CA THR A 12 13.46 -9.42 6.24
C THR A 12 12.58 -10.65 6.07
N PRO A 13 13.17 -11.83 5.94
CA PRO A 13 12.39 -13.07 5.87
C PRO A 13 11.49 -13.26 7.09
N GLU A 14 12.00 -12.91 8.28
CA GLU A 14 11.25 -13.11 9.52
C GLU A 14 9.98 -12.29 9.55
N THR A 15 10.05 -11.02 9.12
CA THR A 15 8.86 -10.16 9.16
C THR A 15 7.91 -10.44 8.00
N VAL A 16 8.42 -10.91 6.86
CA VAL A 16 7.55 -11.41 5.79
C VAL A 16 6.75 -12.61 6.30
N ASP A 17 7.41 -13.56 6.95
CA ASP A 17 6.73 -14.73 7.50
C ASP A 17 5.69 -14.32 8.54
N ALA A 18 6.05 -13.37 9.41
CA ALA A 18 5.12 -12.88 10.44
C ALA A 18 3.87 -12.27 9.81
N ALA A 19 4.03 -11.51 8.72
CA ALA A 19 2.90 -10.89 8.04
C ALA A 19 2.00 -11.96 7.41
N ILE A 20 2.59 -12.96 6.77
CA ILE A 20 1.82 -14.04 6.15
C ILE A 20 1.04 -14.82 7.23
N GLU A 21 1.71 -15.18 8.32
CA GLU A 21 1.07 -15.92 9.40
C GLU A 21 -0.06 -15.13 10.05
N ALA A 22 0.08 -13.80 10.10
CA ALA A 22 -0.95 -12.94 10.70
C ALA A 22 -2.16 -12.76 9.78
N GLY A 23 -2.05 -13.14 8.50
CA GLY A 23 -3.18 -13.07 7.59
C GLY A 23 -3.07 -11.98 6.54
N ALA A 24 -1.89 -11.39 6.35
CA ALA A 24 -1.72 -10.40 5.29
C ALA A 24 -2.00 -11.05 3.92
N THR A 25 -2.75 -10.34 3.09
CA THR A 25 -3.06 -10.79 1.74
C THR A 25 -2.07 -10.23 0.72
N HIS A 26 -1.40 -9.15 1.09
CA HIS A 26 -0.46 -8.44 0.21
C HIS A 26 0.77 -8.05 1.01
N ILE A 27 1.93 -8.24 0.41
CA ILE A 27 3.23 -7.92 0.99
C ILE A 27 3.89 -6.87 0.12
N GLY A 28 4.21 -5.72 0.70
CA GLY A 28 4.83 -4.62 -0.05
C GLY A 28 6.34 -4.61 0.11
N LEU A 29 7.04 -4.56 -1.01
CA LEU A 29 8.49 -4.46 -1.08
C LEU A 29 8.84 -3.11 -1.70
N VAL A 30 9.67 -2.32 -1.03
CA VAL A 30 9.99 -0.97 -1.46
C VAL A 30 11.36 -0.96 -2.15
N HIS A 31 11.39 -0.60 -3.42
CA HIS A 31 12.65 -0.40 -4.12
C HIS A 31 12.80 1.08 -4.46
N TYR A 32 13.33 1.83 -3.50
CA TYR A 32 13.49 3.28 -3.59
C TYR A 32 14.54 3.69 -2.58
N GLU A 33 15.75 3.96 -3.03
CA GLU A 33 16.91 4.15 -2.15
C GLU A 33 16.73 5.16 -1.03
N PRO A 34 16.04 6.29 -1.24
CA PRO A 34 15.85 7.23 -0.13
C PRO A 34 15.00 6.73 1.02
N SER A 35 14.24 5.64 0.81
CA SER A 35 13.37 5.12 1.87
C SER A 35 14.15 4.26 2.87
N PRO A 36 13.87 4.38 4.19
CA PRO A 36 14.47 3.46 5.16
C PRO A 36 13.99 2.02 4.98
N ARG A 37 12.97 1.80 4.12
CA ARG A 37 12.43 0.48 3.85
C ARG A 37 12.95 -0.12 2.55
N HIS A 38 13.92 0.55 1.92
CA HIS A 38 14.46 0.13 0.64
C HIS A 38 15.04 -1.28 0.70
N VAL A 39 14.74 -2.10 -0.31
CA VAL A 39 15.40 -3.39 -0.51
C VAL A 39 16.02 -3.41 -1.90
N ALA A 40 17.22 -3.98 -1.99
CA ALA A 40 17.89 -4.17 -3.27
C ALA A 40 17.15 -5.21 -4.11
N LEU A 41 17.41 -5.24 -5.41
CA LEU A 41 16.65 -6.11 -6.31
C LEU A 41 16.81 -7.60 -5.95
N ASP A 42 18.03 -8.04 -5.61
CA ASP A 42 18.25 -9.44 -5.26
C ASP A 42 17.55 -9.80 -3.93
N GLN A 43 17.62 -8.91 -2.95
CA GLN A 43 16.92 -9.11 -1.69
C GLN A 43 15.40 -9.16 -1.91
N ALA A 44 14.89 -8.24 -2.73
CA ALA A 44 13.45 -8.21 -3.03
C ALA A 44 13.03 -9.51 -3.72
N ARG A 45 13.87 -10.05 -4.60
CA ARG A 45 13.55 -11.31 -5.26
C ARG A 45 13.47 -12.46 -4.26
N GLU A 46 14.38 -12.52 -3.30
CA GLU A 46 14.34 -13.58 -2.28
C GLU A 46 13.06 -13.47 -1.45
N LEU A 47 12.69 -12.23 -1.06
CA LEU A 47 11.47 -12.02 -0.28
C LEU A 47 10.23 -12.33 -1.12
N ARG A 48 10.25 -11.96 -2.40
CA ARG A 48 9.16 -12.27 -3.34
C ARG A 48 8.93 -13.77 -3.43
N ASP A 49 10.01 -14.54 -3.55
CA ASP A 49 9.89 -16.00 -3.67
C ASP A 49 9.29 -16.61 -2.40
N ARG A 50 9.57 -16.02 -1.26
CA ARG A 50 9.03 -16.48 0.02
C ARG A 50 7.52 -16.27 0.12
N VAL A 51 7.00 -15.28 -0.58
CA VAL A 51 5.56 -14.92 -0.58
C VAL A 51 4.76 -15.78 -1.56
N ARG A 52 5.43 -16.37 -2.55
CA ARG A 52 4.78 -17.02 -3.69
C ARG A 52 3.81 -18.11 -3.22
N GLY A 53 2.56 -18.01 -3.71
CA GLY A 53 1.53 -18.96 -3.36
C GLY A 53 0.86 -18.72 -2.01
N LYS A 54 1.29 -17.69 -1.26
CA LYS A 54 0.78 -17.42 0.08
C LYS A 54 0.12 -16.06 0.17
N ALA A 55 0.64 -15.08 -0.57
CA ALA A 55 0.09 -13.72 -0.61
C ALA A 55 0.54 -13.10 -1.93
N LYS A 56 0.07 -11.89 -2.22
CA LYS A 56 0.49 -11.16 -3.42
C LYS A 56 1.67 -10.27 -3.07
N ALA A 57 2.69 -10.29 -3.92
CA ALA A 57 3.85 -9.40 -3.76
C ALA A 57 3.61 -8.12 -4.54
N VAL A 58 3.71 -7.00 -3.85
CA VAL A 58 3.52 -5.66 -4.43
C VAL A 58 4.87 -4.95 -4.43
N LEU A 59 5.38 -4.62 -5.61
CA LEU A 59 6.62 -3.86 -5.73
C LEU A 59 6.29 -2.38 -5.77
N LEU A 60 6.83 -1.63 -4.83
CA LEU A 60 6.63 -0.19 -4.75
C LEU A 60 7.81 0.54 -5.37
N LEU A 61 7.52 1.38 -6.36
CA LEU A 61 8.49 2.23 -7.04
C LEU A 61 8.07 3.68 -6.91
N VAL A 62 9.06 4.59 -6.92
CA VAL A 62 8.83 6.03 -6.80
C VAL A 62 9.56 6.73 -7.93
N ASN A 63 8.82 7.25 -8.90
CA ASN A 63 9.35 8.02 -10.02
C ASN A 63 10.49 7.30 -10.76
N ALA A 64 10.41 5.97 -10.85
CA ALA A 64 11.39 5.19 -11.57
C ALA A 64 11.22 5.42 -13.07
N ASP A 65 12.34 5.53 -13.78
CA ASP A 65 12.27 5.64 -15.22
C ASP A 65 11.92 4.28 -15.85
N PRO A 66 11.61 4.23 -17.16
CA PRO A 66 11.23 2.95 -17.76
C PRO A 66 12.32 1.89 -17.68
N GLU A 67 13.58 2.27 -17.72
CA GLU A 67 14.68 1.31 -17.64
C GLU A 67 14.74 0.67 -16.25
N LEU A 68 14.70 1.47 -15.19
CA LEU A 68 14.70 0.93 -13.84
C LEU A 68 13.44 0.11 -13.59
N THR A 69 12.29 0.58 -14.07
CA THR A 69 11.03 -0.16 -13.93
C THR A 69 11.18 -1.55 -14.57
N GLY A 70 11.68 -1.61 -15.80
CA GLY A 70 11.87 -2.89 -16.48
C GLY A 70 12.85 -3.79 -15.76
N ARG A 71 13.98 -3.23 -15.31
CA ARG A 71 14.97 -4.01 -14.56
C ARG A 71 14.38 -4.61 -13.29
N ALA A 72 13.63 -3.80 -12.54
CA ALA A 72 13.06 -4.25 -11.28
C ALA A 72 12.01 -5.36 -11.52
N LEU A 73 11.17 -5.17 -12.53
CA LEU A 73 10.15 -6.17 -12.85
C LEU A 73 10.78 -7.49 -13.28
N ASN A 74 11.83 -7.43 -14.11
CA ASN A 74 12.53 -8.62 -14.55
C ASN A 74 13.23 -9.32 -13.39
N ALA A 75 13.77 -8.56 -12.46
CA ALA A 75 14.51 -9.14 -11.33
C ALA A 75 13.57 -9.75 -10.29
N ILE A 76 12.43 -9.19 -10.08
CA ILE A 76 11.59 -9.52 -8.92
C ILE A 76 10.33 -10.34 -9.23
N UNK A 77 9.50 -9.87 -10.34
CA UNK A 77 8.58 -10.37 -10.58
C UNK A 77 7.62 -10.21 -9.77
N PRO A 78 7.16 -9.29 -9.39
CA PRO A 78 6.08 -9.15 -8.45
C PRO A 78 4.73 -9.55 -9.06
N ASP A 79 3.70 -9.58 -8.23
CA ASP A 79 2.34 -9.74 -8.75
C ASP A 79 1.76 -8.40 -9.16
N ILE A 80 2.14 -7.34 -8.48
CA ILE A 80 1.54 -6.01 -8.60
C ILE A 80 2.65 -4.97 -8.52
N ILE A 81 2.45 -3.87 -9.26
CA ILE A 81 3.33 -2.71 -9.12
C ILE A 81 2.55 -1.55 -8.50
N UNK A 82 2.95 -0.73 -7.55
CA UNK A 82 2.46 0.26 -6.94
C UNK A 82 3.27 1.36 -7.29
N PHE A 83 2.88 2.30 -8.05
CA PHE A 83 3.57 3.58 -8.28
C PHE A 83 3.22 4.56 -7.17
N HIS A 84 4.22 4.99 -6.44
CA HIS A 84 3.99 5.75 -5.20
C HIS A 84 4.58 7.16 -5.25
N GLY A 85 4.96 7.63 -6.42
CA GLY A 85 5.53 8.97 -6.60
C GLY A 85 4.58 9.91 -7.29
N SER A 86 5.13 10.78 -8.14
CA SER A 86 4.35 11.76 -8.89
C SER A 86 4.10 11.31 -10.34
N GLU A 87 4.15 10.02 -10.57
CA GLU A 87 3.88 9.46 -11.90
C GLU A 87 2.51 9.92 -12.40
N THR A 88 2.48 10.45 -13.62
CA THR A 88 1.23 11.00 -14.18
C THR A 88 0.40 9.90 -14.83
N PRO A 89 -0.89 10.14 -15.01
CA PRO A 89 -1.71 9.18 -15.78
C PRO A 89 -1.15 8.91 -17.19
N UNK A 90 -0.66 9.73 -17.71
CA UNK A 90 -0.15 9.59 -18.93
C UNK A 90 0.95 8.69 -18.96
N TRP A 91 1.89 8.92 -18.12
CA TRP A 91 3.06 8.06 -18.01
C TRP A 91 2.67 6.62 -17.69
N ILE A 92 1.79 6.47 -16.70
CA ILE A 92 1.33 5.14 -16.28
C ILE A 92 0.61 4.43 -17.43
N GLY A 93 -0.27 5.13 -18.14
CA GLY A 93 -0.96 4.54 -19.28
C GLY A 93 -0.02 4.11 -20.38
N GLY A 94 1.05 4.89 -20.58
CA GLY A 94 2.06 4.52 -21.56
C GLY A 94 2.80 3.24 -21.20
N ILE A 95 3.26 3.18 -19.95
CA ILE A 95 4.04 2.01 -19.53
C ILE A 95 3.14 0.79 -19.36
N ARG A 96 1.89 0.97 -18.95
CA ARG A 96 0.94 -0.13 -18.78
C ARG A 96 0.72 -0.93 -20.07
N ARG A 97 0.75 -0.25 -21.21
CA ARG A 97 0.56 -0.94 -22.49
C ARG A 97 1.64 -1.98 -22.77
N SER A 98 2.80 -1.81 -22.13
CA SER A 98 3.93 -2.73 -22.28
C SER A 98 4.01 -3.75 -21.15
N LEU A 99 3.09 -3.71 -20.18
CA LEU A 99 3.20 -4.54 -18.97
C LEU A 99 2.00 -5.47 -18.82
N SER A 100 2.29 -6.64 -18.28
CA SER A 100 1.26 -7.63 -17.94
C SER A 100 1.12 -7.74 -16.42
N TYR A 101 1.02 -6.61 -15.78
CA TYR A 101 0.98 -6.56 -14.30
C TYR A 101 -0.23 -5.76 -13.81
N UNK A 102 -0.76 -5.86 -12.60
CA UNK A 102 -1.59 -5.19 -11.98
C UNK A 102 -0.91 -4.01 -11.64
N VAL A 103 -1.47 -3.04 -11.90
CA VAL A 103 -0.88 -1.72 -11.64
C VAL A 103 -1.73 -0.95 -10.63
N TRP A 104 -1.11 -0.50 -9.57
CA TRP A 104 -1.75 0.35 -8.54
C TRP A 104 -1.09 1.72 -8.55
N LYS A 105 -1.84 2.75 -8.11
CA LYS A 105 -1.29 4.10 -7.94
C LYS A 105 -1.66 4.63 -6.57
N ALA A 106 -0.64 5.09 -5.83
CA ALA A 106 -0.87 5.75 -4.54
C ALA A 106 -1.17 7.22 -4.77
N VAL A 107 -2.15 7.73 -4.06
CA VAL A 107 -2.60 9.12 -4.16
C VAL A 107 -2.66 9.70 -2.75
N GLY A 108 -1.90 10.76 -2.51
CA GLY A 108 -1.96 11.45 -1.21
C GLY A 108 -3.24 12.26 -1.11
N LEU A 109 -4.10 11.89 -0.17
CA LEU A 109 -5.41 12.53 -0.03
C LEU A 109 -5.28 13.81 0.78
N LYS A 110 -5.54 14.94 0.15
CA LYS A 110 -5.46 16.25 0.80
C LYS A 110 -6.84 16.87 0.99
N ASP A 111 -7.72 16.71 0.02
CA ASP A 111 -9.03 17.36 -0.01
C ASP A 111 -9.92 16.67 -1.02
N ALA A 112 -11.16 17.12 -1.13
CA ALA A 112 -12.11 16.56 -2.10
C ALA A 112 -11.61 16.70 -3.55
N GLY A 113 -10.86 17.76 -3.83
CA GLY A 113 -10.29 17.94 -5.17
C GLY A 113 -9.31 16.86 -5.55
N THR A 114 -8.60 16.28 -4.56
CA THR A 114 -7.71 15.16 -4.80
C THR A 114 -8.49 13.95 -5.34
N LEU A 115 -9.66 13.69 -4.79
CA LEU A 115 -10.50 12.58 -5.25
C LEU A 115 -10.93 12.79 -6.70
N THR A 116 -11.35 14.01 -7.03
CA THR A 116 -11.74 14.33 -8.42
C THR A 116 -10.56 14.14 -9.37
N ARG A 117 -9.38 14.64 -8.98
CA ARG A 117 -8.20 14.51 -9.83
C ARG A 117 -7.77 13.05 -10.00
N SER A 118 -8.00 12.22 -8.97
CA SER A 118 -7.58 10.82 -9.04
C SER A 118 -8.41 10.01 -10.04
N GLU A 119 -9.55 10.53 -10.46
CA GLU A 119 -10.36 9.85 -11.47
C GLU A 119 -9.63 9.75 -12.81
N LYS A 120 -8.64 10.58 -13.06
CA LYS A 120 -7.80 10.47 -14.25
C LYS A 120 -6.97 9.17 -14.29
N UNK A 121 -6.83 8.44 -13.21
CA UNK A 121 -6.24 7.35 -13.12
C UNK A 121 -6.96 6.30 -13.50
N ILE A 122 -8.40 6.42 -13.69
CA ILE A 122 -9.31 5.34 -14.06
C ILE A 122 -9.03 4.90 -15.49
N GLY A 123 -8.94 3.61 -15.68
CA GLY A 123 -8.55 3.04 -16.96
C GLY A 123 -7.04 2.90 -17.13
N MET A 124 -6.27 3.55 -16.29
CA MET A 124 -4.81 3.46 -16.33
C MET A 124 -4.26 2.51 -15.28
N VAL A 125 -5.02 2.29 -14.19
CA VAL A 125 -4.58 1.43 -13.09
C VAL A 125 -5.71 0.48 -12.71
N ASP A 126 -5.36 -0.54 -11.94
CA ASP A 126 -6.33 -1.51 -11.44
C ASP A 126 -6.84 -1.17 -10.07
N ARG A 127 -6.10 -0.36 -9.31
CA ARG A 127 -6.50 0.05 -7.97
C ARG A 127 -5.86 1.38 -7.60
N LEU A 128 -6.61 2.23 -6.91
CA LEU A 128 -6.08 3.44 -6.30
C LEU A 128 -5.87 3.18 -4.81
N LEU A 129 -4.71 3.58 -4.30
CA LEU A 129 -4.43 3.50 -2.87
C LEU A 129 -4.43 4.93 -2.33
N PHE A 130 -5.42 5.26 -1.51
CA PHE A 130 -5.51 6.60 -0.95
C PHE A 130 -4.75 6.67 0.35
N ASP A 131 -3.71 7.51 0.36
CA ASP A 131 -2.90 7.75 1.54
C ASP A 131 -3.51 8.96 2.27
N ALA A 132 -4.28 8.67 3.31
CA ALA A 132 -5.00 9.67 4.08
C ALA A 132 -4.42 9.73 5.50
N PRO A 133 -3.26 10.41 5.66
CA PRO A 133 -2.57 10.38 6.95
C PRO A 133 -3.44 10.95 8.06
N ALA A 134 -3.39 10.29 9.20
CA ALA A 134 -4.11 10.73 10.39
C ALA A 134 -3.51 12.05 10.85
N LYS A 135 -4.33 13.10 10.83
CA LYS A 135 -3.92 14.39 11.35
C LYS A 135 -4.20 14.42 12.84
N LYS A 136 -3.17 14.66 13.62
CA LYS A 136 -3.35 14.84 15.05
C LYS A 136 -3.89 16.25 15.28
N LEU A 137 -5.16 16.37 15.60
CA LEU A 137 -5.71 17.63 16.05
C LEU A 137 -5.45 17.80 17.54
N PRO A 138 -5.28 19.02 18.02
CA PRO A 138 -5.29 19.25 19.46
C PRO A 138 -6.62 18.73 20.00
N GLY A 139 -6.52 17.78 20.95
CA GLY A 139 -7.73 17.15 21.49
C GLY A 139 -8.03 15.76 20.97
N GLY A 140 -7.22 15.24 20.08
CA GLY A 140 -7.22 13.80 19.83
C GLY A 140 -8.19 13.24 18.80
N ASN A 141 -8.86 14.05 18.00
CA ASN A 141 -9.87 13.56 17.05
C ASN A 141 -9.52 13.89 15.60
N GLY A 142 -8.26 13.75 15.22
CA GLY A 142 -7.77 14.31 13.98
C GLY A 142 -7.96 13.52 12.70
N THR A 143 -8.56 12.33 12.77
CA THR A 143 -8.57 11.45 11.59
C THR A 143 -9.89 11.42 10.84
N ALA A 144 -10.98 11.81 11.49
CA ALA A 144 -12.33 11.60 10.95
C ALA A 144 -12.59 12.38 9.67
N PHE A 145 -11.95 13.55 9.50
CA PHE A 145 -12.25 14.40 8.36
C PHE A 145 -11.82 13.74 7.03
N ASP A 146 -10.60 13.20 6.99
CA ASP A 146 -10.09 12.62 5.74
C ASP A 146 -10.83 11.32 5.41
N TRP A 147 -11.21 10.55 6.43
CA TRP A 147 -11.98 9.33 6.20
C TRP A 147 -13.38 9.64 5.70
N SER A 148 -13.98 10.76 6.15
CA SER A 148 -15.32 11.12 5.68
C SER A 148 -15.33 11.45 4.19
N LEU A 149 -14.23 11.99 3.66
CA LEU A 149 -14.14 12.23 2.22
C LEU A 149 -14.24 10.92 1.44
N LEU A 150 -13.57 9.88 1.93
CA LEU A 150 -13.60 8.58 1.28
C LEU A 150 -14.93 7.87 1.45
N ALA A 151 -15.56 8.03 2.60
CA ALA A 151 -16.87 7.43 2.88
C ALA A 151 -17.94 7.94 1.92
N GLY A 152 -17.87 9.22 1.55
CA GLY A 152 -18.86 9.82 0.66
C GLY A 152 -18.51 9.71 -0.83
N HIS A 153 -17.38 9.14 -1.15
CA HIS A 153 -16.92 9.11 -2.53
C HIS A 153 -17.50 7.91 -3.28
N ASP A 154 -17.95 8.14 -4.50
CA ASP A 154 -18.43 7.07 -5.38
C ASP A 154 -17.23 6.46 -6.13
N HIS A 155 -16.65 5.42 -5.54
CA HIS A 155 -15.46 4.80 -6.09
C HIS A 155 -15.78 4.04 -7.37
N LYS A 156 -15.18 4.46 -8.47
CA LYS A 156 -15.40 3.84 -9.80
C LYS A 156 -14.39 2.75 -10.11
N ILE A 157 -13.47 2.49 -9.21
CA ILE A 157 -12.37 1.55 -9.39
C ILE A 157 -12.04 0.96 -8.03
N ASP A 158 -11.44 -0.21 -8.02
CA ASP A 158 -10.97 -0.81 -6.76
C ASP A 158 -10.06 0.16 -6.03
N TRP A 159 -10.13 0.15 -4.69
CA TRP A 159 -9.35 1.10 -3.92
C TRP A 159 -8.88 0.50 -2.60
N ALA A 160 -7.97 1.20 -1.97
CA ALA A 160 -7.38 0.80 -0.69
C ALA A 160 -7.15 2.04 0.16
N LEU A 161 -7.20 1.86 1.46
CA LEU A 161 -6.96 2.93 2.42
C LEU A 161 -5.59 2.76 3.05
N ALA A 162 -4.81 3.82 3.06
CA ALA A 162 -3.49 3.87 3.72
C ALA A 162 -3.39 5.18 4.49
N GLY A 163 -2.27 5.37 5.17
CA GLY A 163 -1.97 6.63 5.84
C GLY A 163 -1.88 6.50 7.34
N GLY A 164 -0.80 5.91 7.83
CA GLY A 164 -0.53 5.83 9.25
C GLY A 164 -1.50 4.98 10.05
N LEU A 165 -2.12 4.00 9.41
CA LEU A 165 -3.03 3.10 10.10
C LEU A 165 -2.27 2.25 11.12
N THR A 166 -2.86 2.11 12.30
CA THR A 166 -2.29 1.28 13.36
C THR A 166 -3.38 0.30 13.84
N ALA A 167 -3.00 -0.64 14.69
CA ALA A 167 -3.97 -1.55 15.30
C ALA A 167 -5.07 -0.79 16.03
N ASP A 168 -4.76 0.36 16.57
CA ASP A 168 -5.75 1.17 17.29
C ASP A 168 -6.74 1.86 16.37
N UNK A 169 -6.40 2.09 15.04
CA UNK A 169 -7.15 2.82 14.30
C UNK A 169 -7.81 2.20 13.27
N VAL A 170 -7.33 1.08 12.97
CA VAL A 170 -7.76 0.50 11.70
C VAL A 170 -9.22 0.03 11.70
N ALA A 171 -9.70 -0.50 12.79
CA ALA A 171 -11.10 -0.96 12.84
C ALA A 171 -12.06 0.21 12.62
N GLU A 172 -11.79 1.33 13.26
CA GLU A 172 -12.62 2.53 13.07
C GLU A 172 -12.53 3.04 11.62
N ALA A 173 -11.34 3.02 11.05
CA ALA A 173 -11.15 3.45 9.66
C ALA A 173 -11.96 2.57 8.69
N ILE A 174 -11.97 1.26 8.93
CA ILE A 174 -12.74 0.34 8.09
C ILE A 174 -14.23 0.62 8.24
N ARG A 175 -14.71 0.80 9.46
CA ARG A 175 -16.12 1.09 9.68
C ARG A 175 -16.52 2.43 9.07
N ALA A 176 -15.65 3.42 9.14
CA ALA A 176 -15.95 4.76 8.61
C ALA A 176 -15.95 4.81 7.09
N THR A 177 -15.15 4.00 6.41
CA THR A 177 -14.92 4.12 4.97
C THR A 177 -15.41 2.95 4.11
N UNK A 178 -15.37 1.73 4.67
CA UNK A 178 -15.65 0.67 4.03
C UNK A 178 -14.69 0.25 3.17
N ALA A 179 -13.44 0.56 3.51
CA ALA A 179 -12.32 0.23 2.66
C ALA A 179 -12.21 -1.28 2.44
N PRO A 180 -12.09 -1.70 1.19
CA PRO A 180 -11.99 -3.15 0.91
C PRO A 180 -10.59 -3.72 1.16
N LEU A 181 -9.59 -2.84 1.25
CA LEU A 181 -8.21 -3.21 1.55
C LEU A 181 -7.59 -2.09 2.38
N VAL A 182 -6.88 -2.46 3.43
CA VAL A 182 -6.15 -1.48 4.25
C VAL A 182 -4.67 -1.77 4.18
N ASP A 183 -3.87 -0.72 4.21
CA ASP A 183 -2.43 -0.78 4.06
C ASP A 183 -1.74 -0.07 5.21
N THR A 184 -0.72 -0.69 5.76
CA THR A 184 0.09 -0.05 6.78
C THR A 184 1.57 -0.33 6.55
N SER A 185 2.39 0.60 7.00
CA SER A 185 3.84 0.47 6.98
C SER A 185 4.40 0.90 8.33
N SER A 186 4.49 2.22 8.58
CA SER A 186 5.04 2.72 9.85
C SER A 186 4.18 2.31 11.05
N GLY A 187 2.89 2.06 10.83
CA GLY A 187 2.00 1.69 11.93
C GLY A 187 2.33 0.36 12.60
N VAL A 188 3.18 -0.45 11.97
CA VAL A 188 3.60 -1.74 12.53
C VAL A 188 5.12 -1.78 12.72
N GLU A 189 5.75 -0.60 12.88
CA GLU A 189 7.19 -0.49 13.08
C GLU A 189 7.53 -0.04 14.49
N SER A 190 8.65 -0.54 15.02
CA SER A 190 9.21 -0.06 16.29
C SER A 190 10.14 1.13 16.06
N ALA A 191 10.69 1.27 14.85
CA ALA A 191 11.52 2.40 14.43
C ALA A 191 11.44 2.45 12.90
N PRO A 192 11.78 3.58 12.26
CA PRO A 192 11.69 3.66 10.80
C PRO A 192 12.43 2.51 10.11
N GLY A 193 11.72 1.74 9.31
CA GLY A 193 12.27 0.60 8.59
C GLY A 193 12.38 -0.68 9.41
N VAL A 194 12.01 -0.68 10.69
CA VAL A 194 12.13 -1.84 11.56
C VAL A 194 10.72 -2.35 11.92
N LYS A 195 10.29 -3.39 11.25
CA LYS A 195 8.96 -3.98 11.51
C LYS A 195 8.96 -4.75 12.83
N ASP A 196 7.82 -4.69 13.51
CA ASP A 196 7.62 -5.39 14.77
C ASP A 196 6.58 -6.50 14.54
N PRO A 197 6.98 -7.79 14.64
CA PRO A 197 6.04 -8.89 14.39
C PRO A 197 4.79 -8.85 15.27
N GLN A 198 4.91 -8.40 16.52
CA GLN A 198 3.73 -8.32 17.38
C GLN A 198 2.77 -7.23 16.89
N ARG A 199 3.30 -6.09 16.45
CA ARG A 199 2.45 -5.03 15.89
C ARG A 199 1.77 -5.48 14.60
N ILE A 200 2.46 -6.27 13.78
CA ILE A 200 1.85 -6.85 12.59
C ILE A 200 0.68 -7.75 12.98
N ALA A 201 0.89 -8.64 13.95
CA ALA A 201 -0.18 -9.54 14.42
C ALA A 201 -1.35 -8.76 14.98
N ASP A 202 -1.07 -7.74 15.79
CA ASP A 202 -2.13 -6.91 16.40
C ASP A 202 -2.92 -6.18 15.34
N PHE A 203 -2.23 -5.65 14.31
CA PHE A 203 -2.91 -4.94 13.22
C PHE A 203 -3.86 -5.87 12.47
N CYS A 204 -3.38 -7.04 12.09
CA CYS A 204 -4.20 -7.99 11.34
C CYS A 204 -5.39 -8.46 12.18
N ARG A 205 -5.18 -8.66 13.48
CA ARG A 205 -6.28 -9.05 14.37
C ARG A 205 -7.33 -7.94 14.44
N ALA A 206 -6.88 -6.68 14.52
CA ALA A 206 -7.80 -5.54 14.58
C ALA A 206 -8.62 -5.43 13.29
N VAL A 207 -8.01 -5.71 12.14
CA VAL A 207 -8.75 -5.69 10.86
C VAL A 207 -9.83 -6.77 10.88
N ARG A 208 -9.50 -7.97 11.33
CA ARG A 208 -10.46 -9.07 11.32
C ARG A 208 -11.64 -8.83 12.27
N SER A 209 -11.44 -8.01 13.28
CA SER A 209 -12.51 -7.73 14.25
C SER A 209 -13.35 -6.50 13.90
N ALA A 210 -13.03 -5.83 12.79
CA ALA A 210 -13.72 -4.60 12.39
C ALA A 210 -15.16 -4.86 11.92
#